data_9a42ca03631678811b9358b17d84c7cf
#
_entry.id   9a42ca03631678811b9358b17d84c7cf
#
_cell.length_a   1.000
_cell.length_b   1.000
_cell.length_c   1.000
_cell.angle_alpha   90.00
_cell.angle_beta   90.00
_cell.angle_gamma   90.00
#
_symmetry.space_group_name_H-M   'P 1'
#
loop_
_entity.id
_entity.type
_entity.pdbx_description
1 polymer ?
#
loop_
_entity_poly.entity_id
_entity_poly.type
_entity_poly.pdbx_seq_one_letter_code
_entity_poly.pdbx_strand_id
1 'polypeptide(L)'
;MADRALEGVRVVEFTDELGSYCGRLLADLGADVVKVEPPGGGRERHTPPFYRAAAPGPDTSLAFWVHNTSKKSVVLDLEMADGQAEARALALTADVVVEDNAVGYMSAHGLGYESLRTEKPALVYTSITGFGQTGPHASYCYSDIVGQAMAGVMTLAGEPADPPNIIYGQQANVSASIQAAQATLLAVLHADATGEGQLVDVSAQEAQSMNQETAMQQWDLQKLNRKRTGEKGALPLTLPGLGVYPTTDGYVMCFVIAPAGAGFPELVNWMREKGMAGDLHDEPYREICDNLNFGFFTQLARDPARAAAMIPHLGHINTLLIEFFASMSATEAYEAGQTRLLLQGIVSTPKDLAENAQLRARHWFKQLEFDYLNAIIEFPGPPYRLSETPVQIARPPRLGEHTSEVLAALAALSTGRTK
;
A
#
# COMPACT_ATOMS: atom_id res chain seq x y z
N MET A 1 25.17 -17.56 11.06
CA MET A 1 24.93 -16.48 10.09
C MET A 1 23.46 -16.20 10.19
N ALA A 2 23.05 -14.96 10.24
CA ALA A 2 21.62 -14.67 10.22
C ALA A 2 21.16 -14.89 8.79
N ASP A 3 20.57 -16.02 8.58
CA ASP A 3 20.05 -16.36 7.29
C ASP A 3 18.84 -15.45 7.03
N ARG A 4 18.80 -14.83 5.88
CA ARG A 4 17.64 -14.04 5.45
C ARG A 4 16.52 -14.99 5.03
N ALA A 5 15.28 -14.58 5.18
CA ALA A 5 14.13 -15.44 4.90
C ALA A 5 14.11 -16.00 3.46
N LEU A 6 14.61 -15.25 2.48
CA LEU A 6 14.70 -15.65 1.06
C LEU A 6 16.16 -15.79 0.58
N GLU A 7 17.10 -16.05 1.49
CA GLU A 7 18.48 -16.31 1.09
C GLU A 7 18.55 -17.54 0.17
N GLY A 8 19.23 -17.40 -0.97
CA GLY A 8 19.32 -18.43 -2.01
C GLY A 8 18.26 -18.33 -3.10
N VAL A 9 17.19 -17.57 -2.91
CA VAL A 9 16.20 -17.30 -3.96
C VAL A 9 16.70 -16.19 -4.87
N ARG A 10 16.76 -16.47 -6.17
CA ARG A 10 17.15 -15.50 -7.20
C ARG A 10 15.93 -15.03 -7.99
N VAL A 11 15.78 -13.72 -8.11
CA VAL A 11 14.70 -13.07 -8.85
C VAL A 11 15.28 -12.21 -9.96
N VAL A 12 14.76 -12.32 -11.15
CA VAL A 12 15.01 -11.38 -12.25
C VAL A 12 13.72 -10.64 -12.55
N GLU A 13 13.77 -9.31 -12.46
CA GLU A 13 12.58 -8.48 -12.68
C GLU A 13 12.73 -7.57 -13.91
N PHE A 14 11.66 -7.52 -14.70
CA PHE A 14 11.46 -6.65 -15.86
C PHE A 14 10.27 -5.74 -15.56
N THR A 15 10.37 -4.98 -14.46
CA THR A 15 9.27 -4.15 -13.95
C THR A 15 9.59 -2.67 -14.01
N ASP A 16 8.54 -1.87 -14.01
CA ASP A 16 8.59 -0.42 -13.80
C ASP A 16 7.61 -0.04 -12.67
N GLU A 17 6.78 0.98 -12.82
CA GLU A 17 5.92 1.56 -11.78
C GLU A 17 4.91 0.57 -11.15
N LEU A 18 4.41 -0.40 -11.92
CA LEU A 18 3.35 -1.31 -11.45
C LEU A 18 3.89 -2.44 -10.57
N GLY A 19 5.02 -3.03 -10.96
CA GLY A 19 5.57 -4.24 -10.34
C GLY A 19 6.79 -4.03 -9.45
N SER A 20 7.45 -2.86 -9.51
CA SER A 20 8.70 -2.61 -8.77
C SER A 20 8.59 -2.89 -7.28
N TYR A 21 7.46 -2.58 -6.66
CA TYR A 21 7.29 -2.81 -5.23
C TYR A 21 7.22 -4.31 -4.87
N CYS A 22 6.77 -5.17 -5.78
CA CYS A 22 6.83 -6.64 -5.62
C CYS A 22 8.29 -7.11 -5.47
N GLY A 23 9.16 -6.72 -6.41
CA GLY A 23 10.58 -7.05 -6.34
C GLY A 23 11.28 -6.50 -5.09
N ARG A 24 10.92 -5.28 -4.64
CA ARG A 24 11.40 -4.74 -3.38
C ARG A 24 11.05 -5.64 -2.19
N LEU A 25 9.80 -6.07 -2.07
CA LEU A 25 9.37 -6.91 -0.95
C LEU A 25 10.17 -8.22 -0.89
N LEU A 26 10.48 -8.81 -2.04
CA LEU A 26 11.32 -10.02 -2.13
C LEU A 26 12.79 -9.71 -1.79
N ALA A 27 13.34 -8.60 -2.31
CA ALA A 27 14.72 -8.17 -2.06
C ALA A 27 14.97 -7.84 -0.57
N ASP A 28 14.07 -7.09 0.06
CA ASP A 28 14.17 -6.73 1.47
C ASP A 28 14.09 -7.97 2.39
N LEU A 29 13.42 -9.05 1.95
CA LEU A 29 13.41 -10.36 2.63
C LEU A 29 14.66 -11.19 2.37
N GLY A 30 15.56 -10.77 1.47
CA GLY A 30 16.87 -11.39 1.24
C GLY A 30 17.04 -12.11 -0.07
N ALA A 31 16.07 -12.09 -0.99
CA ALA A 31 16.25 -12.60 -2.35
C ALA A 31 17.30 -11.79 -3.11
N ASP A 32 18.08 -12.45 -3.98
CA ASP A 32 18.99 -11.79 -4.93
C ASP A 32 18.18 -11.27 -6.13
N VAL A 33 17.67 -10.04 -6.01
CA VAL A 33 16.79 -9.42 -7.03
C VAL A 33 17.62 -8.59 -7.99
N VAL A 34 17.60 -9.00 -9.27
CA VAL A 34 18.25 -8.30 -10.39
C VAL A 34 17.16 -7.63 -11.23
N LYS A 35 17.12 -6.30 -11.15
CA LYS A 35 16.24 -5.46 -11.98
C LYS A 35 16.90 -5.18 -13.32
N VAL A 36 16.27 -5.63 -14.39
CA VAL A 36 16.65 -5.32 -15.76
C VAL A 36 15.95 -4.04 -16.20
N GLU A 37 16.73 -3.07 -16.64
CA GLU A 37 16.25 -1.74 -17.03
C GLU A 37 16.71 -1.41 -18.47
N PRO A 38 15.91 -0.65 -19.23
CA PRO A 38 16.32 -0.18 -20.54
C PRO A 38 17.45 0.85 -20.43
N PRO A 39 18.18 1.13 -21.54
CA PRO A 39 19.11 2.27 -21.60
C PRO A 39 18.44 3.56 -21.18
N GLY A 40 19.03 4.27 -20.21
CA GLY A 40 18.45 5.48 -19.60
C GLY A 40 17.53 5.23 -18.40
N GLY A 41 17.20 4.00 -18.11
CA GLY A 41 16.31 3.62 -16.99
C GLY A 41 14.83 3.66 -17.34
N GLY A 42 14.00 3.02 -16.51
CA GLY A 42 12.56 3.01 -16.62
C GLY A 42 11.92 4.37 -16.23
N ARG A 43 10.60 4.48 -16.43
CA ARG A 43 9.83 5.71 -16.14
C ARG A 43 9.95 6.11 -14.68
N GLU A 44 9.94 5.16 -13.76
CA GLU A 44 10.01 5.42 -12.34
C GLU A 44 11.27 6.21 -11.92
N ARG A 45 12.41 6.01 -12.62
CA ARG A 45 13.63 6.78 -12.39
C ARG A 45 13.52 8.26 -12.77
N HIS A 46 12.54 8.59 -13.60
CA HIS A 46 12.27 9.95 -14.08
C HIS A 46 11.03 10.59 -13.43
N THR A 47 10.41 9.89 -12.49
CA THR A 47 9.20 10.35 -11.78
C THR A 47 9.58 11.19 -10.56
N PRO A 48 9.07 12.45 -10.45
CA PRO A 48 9.28 13.29 -9.29
C PRO A 48 8.52 12.72 -8.06
N PRO A 49 8.87 13.16 -6.83
CA PRO A 49 9.89 14.17 -6.51
C PRO A 49 11.31 13.61 -6.56
N PHE A 50 12.28 14.53 -6.77
CA PHE A 50 13.70 14.19 -6.76
C PHE A 50 14.38 14.63 -5.46
N TYR A 51 15.49 13.98 -5.11
CA TYR A 51 16.30 14.37 -3.95
C TYR A 51 16.83 15.80 -4.11
N ARG A 52 16.41 16.68 -3.21
CA ARG A 52 16.57 18.13 -3.37
C ARG A 52 18.04 18.60 -3.35
N ALA A 53 18.93 17.87 -2.69
CA ALA A 53 20.35 18.26 -2.57
C ALA A 53 21.22 17.82 -3.75
N ALA A 54 20.64 17.19 -4.79
CA ALA A 54 21.31 16.78 -6.01
C ALA A 54 20.53 17.24 -7.25
N ALA A 55 21.18 17.26 -8.41
CA ALA A 55 20.50 17.52 -9.68
C ALA A 55 19.48 16.41 -9.98
N PRO A 56 18.29 16.75 -10.51
CA PRO A 56 17.32 15.74 -10.94
C PRO A 56 17.93 14.79 -11.99
N GLY A 57 17.74 13.50 -11.79
CA GLY A 57 18.27 12.48 -12.68
C GLY A 57 17.84 11.08 -12.27
N PRO A 58 18.21 10.03 -13.05
CA PRO A 58 17.72 8.67 -12.85
C PRO A 58 18.11 8.05 -11.49
N ASP A 59 19.12 8.61 -10.83
CA ASP A 59 19.60 8.12 -9.53
C ASP A 59 19.12 8.97 -8.35
N THR A 60 18.20 9.92 -8.57
CA THR A 60 17.71 10.84 -7.53
C THR A 60 16.19 10.89 -7.39
N SER A 61 15.45 10.07 -8.13
CA SER A 61 13.99 9.92 -7.99
C SER A 61 13.62 9.25 -6.67
N LEU A 62 12.82 9.93 -5.84
CA LEU A 62 12.34 9.36 -4.58
C LEU A 62 11.31 8.24 -4.80
N ALA A 63 10.56 8.30 -5.91
CA ALA A 63 9.64 7.22 -6.29
C ALA A 63 10.41 5.93 -6.56
N PHE A 64 11.47 5.99 -7.37
CA PHE A 64 12.36 4.85 -7.61
C PHE A 64 13.00 4.36 -6.31
N TRP A 65 13.49 5.25 -5.47
CA TRP A 65 14.15 4.85 -4.22
C TRP A 65 13.24 4.05 -3.30
N VAL A 66 11.99 4.50 -3.15
CA VAL A 66 11.02 3.84 -2.27
C VAL A 66 10.65 2.43 -2.77
N HIS A 67 10.64 2.18 -4.07
CA HIS A 67 10.21 0.90 -4.62
C HIS A 67 11.35 -0.05 -5.00
N ASN A 68 12.63 0.35 -4.80
CA ASN A 68 13.76 -0.43 -5.31
C ASN A 68 14.89 -0.65 -4.30
N THR A 69 14.61 -0.59 -2.99
CA THR A 69 15.60 -0.95 -1.97
C THR A 69 16.09 -2.38 -2.15
N SER A 70 17.34 -2.63 -1.78
CA SER A 70 18.00 -3.96 -1.71
C SER A 70 18.18 -4.69 -3.05
N LYS A 71 17.86 -4.05 -4.20
CA LYS A 71 18.01 -4.64 -5.53
C LYS A 71 19.37 -4.38 -6.16
N LYS A 72 19.67 -5.15 -7.19
CA LYS A 72 20.70 -4.87 -8.18
C LYS A 72 20.07 -4.26 -9.43
N SER A 73 20.79 -3.38 -10.15
CA SER A 73 20.34 -2.80 -11.42
C SER A 73 21.30 -3.23 -12.55
N VAL A 74 20.72 -3.72 -13.63
CA VAL A 74 21.40 -4.13 -14.86
C VAL A 74 20.72 -3.46 -16.04
N VAL A 75 21.50 -2.81 -16.91
CA VAL A 75 20.98 -2.18 -18.14
C VAL A 75 21.13 -3.14 -19.31
N LEU A 76 19.98 -3.52 -19.90
CA LEU A 76 19.92 -4.33 -21.14
C LEU A 76 18.89 -3.71 -22.09
N ASP A 77 19.24 -3.62 -23.36
CA ASP A 77 18.33 -3.13 -24.40
C ASP A 77 17.57 -4.32 -25.02
N LEU A 78 16.31 -4.51 -24.61
CA LEU A 78 15.47 -5.59 -25.13
C LEU A 78 15.01 -5.37 -26.58
N GLU A 79 15.21 -4.19 -27.16
CA GLU A 79 14.98 -3.96 -28.59
C GLU A 79 16.16 -4.47 -29.45
N MET A 80 17.28 -4.85 -28.84
CA MET A 80 18.46 -5.39 -29.48
C MET A 80 18.59 -6.89 -29.23
N ALA A 81 18.97 -7.65 -30.28
CA ALA A 81 19.09 -9.11 -30.20
C ALA A 81 20.07 -9.57 -29.11
N ASP A 82 21.19 -8.87 -28.93
CA ASP A 82 22.17 -9.20 -27.89
C ASP A 82 21.59 -8.99 -26.50
N GLY A 83 20.86 -7.88 -26.28
CA GLY A 83 20.19 -7.61 -25.02
C GLY A 83 19.08 -8.63 -24.69
N GLN A 84 18.33 -9.09 -25.70
CA GLN A 84 17.35 -10.17 -25.54
C GLN A 84 18.04 -11.49 -25.14
N ALA A 85 19.14 -11.83 -25.78
CA ALA A 85 19.89 -13.04 -25.47
C ALA A 85 20.47 -13.02 -24.04
N GLU A 86 21.05 -11.89 -23.63
CA GLU A 86 21.57 -11.69 -22.27
C GLU A 86 20.44 -11.73 -21.22
N ALA A 87 19.32 -11.07 -21.48
CA ALA A 87 18.14 -11.07 -20.61
C ALA A 87 17.56 -12.48 -20.44
N ARG A 88 17.47 -13.24 -21.55
CA ARG A 88 17.04 -14.64 -21.53
C ARG A 88 17.97 -15.52 -20.72
N ALA A 89 19.28 -15.41 -20.96
CA ALA A 89 20.28 -16.19 -20.22
C ALA A 89 20.21 -15.85 -18.71
N LEU A 90 20.01 -14.57 -18.36
CA LEU A 90 19.83 -14.13 -16.99
C LEU A 90 18.55 -14.70 -16.37
N ALA A 91 17.41 -14.63 -17.06
CA ALA A 91 16.12 -15.18 -16.62
C ALA A 91 16.20 -16.69 -16.34
N LEU A 92 16.94 -17.45 -17.14
CA LEU A 92 17.14 -18.88 -16.91
C LEU A 92 18.00 -19.21 -15.68
N THR A 93 18.70 -18.24 -15.10
CA THR A 93 19.38 -18.44 -13.81
C THR A 93 18.45 -18.20 -12.61
N ALA A 94 17.30 -17.55 -12.80
CA ALA A 94 16.41 -17.13 -11.73
C ALA A 94 15.44 -18.23 -11.30
N ASP A 95 15.09 -18.28 -10.04
CA ASP A 95 13.98 -19.09 -9.51
C ASP A 95 12.65 -18.42 -9.79
N VAL A 96 12.67 -17.09 -9.86
CA VAL A 96 11.50 -16.25 -10.10
C VAL A 96 11.81 -15.22 -11.19
N VAL A 97 10.90 -15.07 -12.15
CA VAL A 97 10.83 -13.90 -13.04
C VAL A 97 9.61 -13.08 -12.64
N VAL A 98 9.77 -11.76 -12.51
CA VAL A 98 8.67 -10.81 -12.28
C VAL A 98 8.66 -9.80 -13.43
N GLU A 99 7.48 -9.53 -14.01
CA GLU A 99 7.35 -8.53 -15.08
C GLU A 99 6.03 -7.76 -14.97
N ASP A 100 5.99 -6.53 -15.51
CA ASP A 100 4.79 -5.69 -15.56
C ASP A 100 4.56 -5.05 -16.95
N ASN A 101 5.05 -5.71 -17.98
CA ASN A 101 4.94 -5.23 -19.35
C ASN A 101 3.53 -5.43 -19.92
N ALA A 102 3.27 -4.79 -21.05
CA ALA A 102 2.06 -5.02 -21.81
C ALA A 102 1.92 -6.51 -22.20
N VAL A 103 0.69 -7.01 -22.16
CA VAL A 103 0.40 -8.41 -22.50
C VAL A 103 0.99 -8.78 -23.87
N GLY A 104 1.80 -9.83 -23.88
CA GLY A 104 2.49 -10.33 -25.08
C GLY A 104 3.86 -9.72 -25.34
N TYR A 105 4.26 -8.61 -24.69
CA TYR A 105 5.58 -8.00 -24.89
C TYR A 105 6.72 -8.97 -24.59
N MET A 106 6.74 -9.56 -23.40
CA MET A 106 7.79 -10.50 -23.01
C MET A 106 7.84 -11.73 -23.93
N SER A 107 6.70 -12.22 -24.39
CA SER A 107 6.64 -13.34 -25.32
C SER A 107 7.21 -12.98 -26.70
N ALA A 108 6.97 -11.77 -27.19
CA ALA A 108 7.53 -11.28 -28.45
C ALA A 108 9.06 -11.16 -28.41
N HIS A 109 9.64 -10.97 -27.23
CA HIS A 109 11.09 -10.88 -27.00
C HIS A 109 11.74 -12.22 -26.56
N GLY A 110 10.99 -13.35 -26.64
CA GLY A 110 11.49 -14.66 -26.23
C GLY A 110 11.66 -14.86 -24.73
N LEU A 111 11.07 -13.97 -23.91
CA LEU A 111 11.14 -13.93 -22.45
C LEU A 111 9.82 -14.34 -21.77
N GLY A 112 8.82 -14.78 -22.53
CA GLY A 112 7.54 -15.21 -21.99
C GLY A 112 7.61 -16.54 -21.26
N TYR A 113 6.67 -16.76 -20.32
CA TYR A 113 6.60 -17.94 -19.48
C TYR A 113 6.72 -19.26 -20.25
N GLU A 114 5.92 -19.46 -21.31
CA GLU A 114 5.90 -20.70 -22.08
C GLU A 114 7.27 -21.04 -22.72
N SER A 115 8.02 -20.02 -23.11
CA SER A 115 9.35 -20.18 -23.66
C SER A 115 10.39 -20.55 -22.60
N LEU A 116 10.32 -19.92 -21.42
CA LEU A 116 11.32 -20.13 -20.35
C LEU A 116 11.06 -21.43 -19.58
N ARG A 117 9.79 -21.81 -19.33
CA ARG A 117 9.45 -23.03 -18.58
C ARG A 117 9.91 -24.32 -19.28
N THR A 118 10.03 -24.31 -20.61
CA THR A 118 10.54 -25.47 -21.36
C THR A 118 11.98 -25.81 -20.99
N GLU A 119 12.79 -24.81 -20.66
CA GLU A 119 14.18 -25.00 -20.25
C GLU A 119 14.34 -25.04 -18.72
N LYS A 120 13.42 -24.40 -18.00
CA LYS A 120 13.42 -24.37 -16.52
C LYS A 120 12.02 -24.67 -15.98
N PRO A 121 11.62 -25.95 -15.86
CA PRO A 121 10.28 -26.35 -15.40
C PRO A 121 9.91 -25.83 -14.01
N ALA A 122 10.89 -25.65 -13.12
CA ALA A 122 10.68 -25.13 -11.77
C ALA A 122 10.54 -23.58 -11.71
N LEU A 123 10.59 -22.88 -12.85
CA LEU A 123 10.51 -21.42 -12.88
C LEU A 123 9.14 -20.91 -12.44
N VAL A 124 9.13 -20.05 -11.44
CA VAL A 124 7.97 -19.23 -11.10
C VAL A 124 8.00 -17.97 -11.95
N TYR A 125 6.90 -17.66 -12.61
CA TYR A 125 6.80 -16.50 -13.49
C TYR A 125 5.62 -15.64 -13.05
N THR A 126 5.89 -14.46 -12.49
CA THR A 126 4.87 -13.53 -12.02
C THR A 126 4.70 -12.39 -13.01
N SER A 127 3.52 -12.31 -13.60
CA SER A 127 3.12 -11.21 -14.49
C SER A 127 2.09 -10.33 -13.80
N ILE A 128 2.37 -9.03 -13.73
CA ILE A 128 1.53 -8.02 -13.06
C ILE A 128 1.04 -7.06 -14.13
N THR A 129 -0.25 -7.08 -14.42
CA THR A 129 -0.83 -6.21 -15.45
C THR A 129 -2.02 -5.43 -14.91
N GLY A 130 -2.48 -4.43 -15.65
CA GLY A 130 -3.62 -3.63 -15.24
C GLY A 130 -4.90 -4.44 -15.05
N PHE A 131 -5.12 -5.44 -15.95
CA PHE A 131 -6.40 -6.15 -16.05
C PHE A 131 -6.25 -7.68 -16.12
N GLY A 132 -5.06 -8.23 -15.89
CA GLY A 132 -4.76 -9.64 -16.07
C GLY A 132 -4.35 -9.99 -17.51
N GLN A 133 -3.84 -11.20 -17.70
CA GLN A 133 -3.35 -11.70 -19.00
C GLN A 133 -4.48 -12.05 -19.98
N THR A 134 -5.71 -12.15 -19.50
CA THR A 134 -6.87 -12.60 -20.29
C THR A 134 -8.09 -11.69 -20.10
N GLY A 135 -9.08 -11.86 -20.94
CA GLY A 135 -10.32 -11.09 -20.86
C GLY A 135 -10.38 -9.88 -21.80
N PRO A 136 -11.53 -9.20 -21.86
CA PRO A 136 -11.78 -8.16 -22.86
C PRO A 136 -10.93 -6.89 -22.71
N HIS A 137 -10.34 -6.66 -21.53
CA HIS A 137 -9.53 -5.48 -21.24
C HIS A 137 -8.03 -5.77 -21.11
N ALA A 138 -7.59 -7.01 -21.31
CA ALA A 138 -6.20 -7.41 -21.11
C ALA A 138 -5.18 -6.53 -21.86
N SER A 139 -5.54 -6.04 -23.05
CA SER A 139 -4.68 -5.19 -23.89
C SER A 139 -4.91 -3.69 -23.72
N TYR A 140 -5.76 -3.27 -22.75
CA TYR A 140 -6.04 -1.85 -22.55
C TYR A 140 -4.90 -1.13 -21.85
N CYS A 141 -4.77 0.17 -22.15
CA CYS A 141 -3.82 1.03 -21.46
C CYS A 141 -4.15 1.13 -19.97
N TYR A 142 -3.11 1.04 -19.16
CA TYR A 142 -3.22 1.08 -17.71
C TYR A 142 -2.30 2.17 -17.11
N SER A 143 -2.72 2.72 -16.01
CA SER A 143 -1.95 3.50 -15.04
C SER A 143 -2.63 3.41 -13.69
N ASP A 144 -1.96 3.79 -12.61
CA ASP A 144 -2.52 3.68 -11.26
C ASP A 144 -3.90 4.36 -11.11
N ILE A 145 -4.08 5.55 -11.67
CA ILE A 145 -5.38 6.26 -11.61
C ILE A 145 -6.48 5.49 -12.33
N VAL A 146 -6.16 4.81 -13.43
CA VAL A 146 -7.11 3.92 -14.13
C VAL A 146 -7.45 2.72 -13.24
N GLY A 147 -6.44 2.14 -12.58
CA GLY A 147 -6.63 1.06 -11.60
C GLY A 147 -7.56 1.47 -10.45
N GLN A 148 -7.32 2.62 -9.82
CA GLN A 148 -8.17 3.14 -8.74
C GLN A 148 -9.61 3.41 -9.21
N ALA A 149 -9.78 3.95 -10.43
CA ALA A 149 -11.10 4.23 -11.02
C ALA A 149 -11.86 2.93 -11.32
N MET A 150 -11.23 2.01 -12.07
CA MET A 150 -11.84 0.76 -12.53
C MET A 150 -12.09 -0.24 -11.38
N ALA A 151 -11.32 -0.17 -10.32
CA ALA A 151 -11.54 -0.93 -9.10
C ALA A 151 -12.66 -0.36 -8.21
N GLY A 152 -13.23 0.81 -8.54
CA GLY A 152 -14.35 1.42 -7.83
C GLY A 152 -13.99 2.18 -6.55
N VAL A 153 -12.71 2.23 -6.15
CA VAL A 153 -12.28 2.90 -4.91
C VAL A 153 -12.53 4.40 -4.96
N MET A 154 -12.31 5.03 -6.12
CA MET A 154 -12.57 6.47 -6.30
C MET A 154 -14.02 6.85 -6.06
N THR A 155 -14.97 5.95 -6.36
CA THR A 155 -16.40 6.19 -6.10
C THR A 155 -16.71 6.30 -4.61
N LEU A 156 -15.88 5.69 -3.76
CA LEU A 156 -16.06 5.67 -2.31
C LEU A 156 -15.22 6.75 -1.58
N ALA A 157 -14.27 7.37 -2.27
CA ALA A 157 -13.37 8.37 -1.69
C ALA A 157 -13.88 9.80 -1.94
N GLY A 158 -13.76 10.66 -0.91
CA GLY A 158 -14.08 12.09 -0.97
C GLY A 158 -15.47 12.47 -0.45
N GLU A 159 -15.77 13.75 -0.51
CA GLU A 159 -17.03 14.31 -0.03
C GLU A 159 -18.20 13.97 -0.98
N PRO A 160 -19.43 13.81 -0.44
CA PRO A 160 -20.61 13.46 -1.25
C PRO A 160 -20.94 14.48 -2.35
N ALA A 161 -20.67 15.76 -2.10
CA ALA A 161 -20.98 16.86 -3.02
C ALA A 161 -19.93 17.03 -4.12
N ASP A 162 -18.73 16.48 -3.92
CA ASP A 162 -17.60 16.62 -4.84
C ASP A 162 -17.52 15.48 -5.85
N PRO A 163 -16.79 15.66 -6.95
CA PRO A 163 -16.43 14.54 -7.84
C PRO A 163 -15.67 13.43 -7.09
N PRO A 164 -15.63 12.19 -7.65
CA PRO A 164 -14.80 11.12 -7.09
C PRO A 164 -13.33 11.54 -6.95
N ASN A 165 -12.72 11.19 -5.81
CA ASN A 165 -11.33 11.52 -5.51
C ASN A 165 -10.40 10.33 -5.73
N ILE A 166 -9.18 10.64 -6.18
CA ILE A 166 -8.05 9.72 -6.14
C ILE A 166 -7.48 9.67 -4.71
N ILE A 167 -7.10 8.48 -4.25
CA ILE A 167 -6.29 8.35 -3.04
C ILE A 167 -4.83 8.61 -3.43
N TYR A 168 -4.15 9.47 -2.68
CA TYR A 168 -2.77 9.85 -2.95
C TYR A 168 -1.83 8.64 -2.96
N GLY A 169 -0.85 8.68 -3.86
CA GLY A 169 0.12 7.60 -4.10
C GLY A 169 -0.38 6.58 -5.12
N GLN A 170 0.47 5.62 -5.42
CA GLN A 170 0.18 4.57 -6.40
C GLN A 170 -0.53 3.39 -5.73
N GLN A 171 -1.77 3.60 -5.25
CA GLN A 171 -2.47 2.64 -4.40
C GLN A 171 -2.85 1.34 -5.11
N ALA A 172 -3.25 1.41 -6.38
CA ALA A 172 -3.58 0.23 -7.18
C ALA A 172 -2.31 -0.57 -7.51
N ASN A 173 -1.22 0.11 -7.86
CA ASN A 173 0.07 -0.52 -8.13
C ASN A 173 0.65 -1.19 -6.87
N VAL A 174 0.61 -0.51 -5.73
CA VAL A 174 1.07 -1.06 -4.44
C VAL A 174 0.24 -2.28 -4.04
N SER A 175 -1.10 -2.21 -4.16
CA SER A 175 -1.98 -3.35 -3.88
C SER A 175 -1.66 -4.55 -4.77
N ALA A 176 -1.49 -4.35 -6.08
CA ALA A 176 -1.11 -5.39 -7.02
C ALA A 176 0.26 -6.01 -6.67
N SER A 177 1.25 -5.17 -6.39
CA SER A 177 2.60 -5.60 -6.03
C SER A 177 2.64 -6.43 -4.74
N ILE A 178 1.84 -6.07 -3.72
CA ILE A 178 1.72 -6.85 -2.48
C ILE A 178 1.11 -8.23 -2.76
N GLN A 179 0.01 -8.28 -3.52
CA GLN A 179 -0.63 -9.55 -3.89
C GLN A 179 0.31 -10.41 -4.75
N ALA A 180 1.04 -9.79 -5.67
CA ALA A 180 2.04 -10.46 -6.49
C ALA A 180 3.15 -11.08 -5.65
N ALA A 181 3.71 -10.34 -4.69
CA ALA A 181 4.75 -10.87 -3.80
C ALA A 181 4.24 -12.06 -2.98
N GLN A 182 3.02 -11.99 -2.43
CA GLN A 182 2.41 -13.09 -1.69
C GLN A 182 2.19 -14.33 -2.56
N ALA A 183 1.61 -14.16 -3.74
CA ALA A 183 1.36 -15.26 -4.66
C ALA A 183 2.66 -15.88 -5.20
N THR A 184 3.68 -15.04 -5.47
CA THR A 184 5.02 -15.49 -5.85
C THR A 184 5.63 -16.38 -4.79
N LEU A 185 5.56 -15.99 -3.49
CA LEU A 185 6.09 -16.80 -2.40
C LEU A 185 5.38 -18.16 -2.28
N LEU A 186 4.07 -18.20 -2.47
CA LEU A 186 3.31 -19.45 -2.48
C LEU A 186 3.72 -20.33 -3.66
N ALA A 187 3.96 -19.75 -4.84
CA ALA A 187 4.42 -20.45 -6.01
C ALA A 187 5.85 -21.00 -5.85
N VAL A 188 6.75 -20.25 -5.19
CA VAL A 188 8.11 -20.70 -4.83
C VAL A 188 8.03 -21.90 -3.88
N LEU A 189 7.22 -21.85 -2.83
CA LEU A 189 7.01 -22.99 -1.92
C LEU A 189 6.50 -24.23 -2.65
N HIS A 190 5.62 -24.04 -3.64
CA HIS A 190 5.15 -25.14 -4.49
C HIS A 190 6.29 -25.70 -5.36
N ALA A 191 7.04 -24.82 -6.01
CA ALA A 191 8.16 -25.22 -6.85
C ALA A 191 9.26 -25.96 -6.06
N ASP A 192 9.58 -25.51 -4.86
CA ASP A 192 10.53 -26.19 -3.96
C ASP A 192 10.06 -27.60 -3.54
N ALA A 193 8.75 -27.76 -3.33
CA ALA A 193 8.18 -29.05 -2.92
C ALA A 193 8.01 -30.05 -4.08
N THR A 194 7.77 -29.57 -5.30
CA THR A 194 7.37 -30.42 -6.43
C THR A 194 8.38 -30.46 -7.58
N GLY A 195 9.26 -29.47 -7.68
CA GLY A 195 10.11 -29.24 -8.85
C GLY A 195 9.38 -28.55 -10.03
N GLU A 196 8.12 -28.16 -9.85
CA GLU A 196 7.28 -27.54 -10.88
C GLU A 196 6.91 -26.11 -10.51
N GLY A 197 7.37 -25.14 -11.29
CA GLY A 197 6.98 -23.75 -11.21
C GLY A 197 5.64 -23.48 -11.89
N GLN A 198 5.19 -22.22 -11.84
CA GLN A 198 3.90 -21.84 -12.44
C GLN A 198 3.89 -20.37 -12.85
N LEU A 199 2.93 -20.04 -13.73
CA LEU A 199 2.55 -18.65 -14.01
C LEU A 199 1.67 -18.11 -12.87
N VAL A 200 2.04 -16.96 -12.35
CA VAL A 200 1.25 -16.15 -11.42
C VAL A 200 0.75 -14.94 -12.20
N ASP A 201 -0.53 -14.92 -12.54
CA ASP A 201 -1.20 -13.81 -13.26
C ASP A 201 -1.88 -12.89 -12.24
N VAL A 202 -1.45 -11.63 -12.16
CA VAL A 202 -1.94 -10.65 -11.20
C VAL A 202 -2.56 -9.45 -11.93
N SER A 203 -3.83 -9.20 -11.65
CA SER A 203 -4.58 -8.05 -12.14
C SER A 203 -4.60 -6.93 -11.09
N ALA A 204 -4.10 -5.76 -11.43
CA ALA A 204 -4.13 -4.60 -10.54
C ALA A 204 -5.58 -4.14 -10.24
N GLN A 205 -6.49 -4.26 -11.21
CA GLN A 205 -7.91 -3.99 -10.99
C GLN A 205 -8.49 -4.92 -9.92
N GLU A 206 -8.23 -6.22 -10.00
CA GLU A 206 -8.74 -7.20 -9.03
C GLU A 206 -8.13 -6.97 -7.64
N ALA A 207 -6.81 -6.79 -7.57
CA ALA A 207 -6.10 -6.53 -6.33
C ALA A 207 -6.64 -5.28 -5.61
N GLN A 208 -6.85 -4.18 -6.34
CA GLN A 208 -7.39 -2.96 -5.76
C GLN A 208 -8.89 -3.07 -5.44
N SER A 209 -9.66 -3.86 -6.17
CA SER A 209 -11.08 -4.09 -5.90
C SER A 209 -11.33 -4.77 -4.54
N MET A 210 -10.38 -5.58 -4.06
CA MET A 210 -10.46 -6.18 -2.73
C MET A 210 -10.49 -5.14 -1.61
N ASN A 211 -9.96 -3.94 -1.82
CA ASN A 211 -9.96 -2.86 -0.84
C ASN A 211 -11.33 -2.17 -0.65
N GLN A 212 -12.34 -2.53 -1.44
CA GLN A 212 -13.72 -2.06 -1.25
C GLN A 212 -14.46 -2.78 -0.11
N GLU A 213 -13.86 -3.82 0.49
CA GLU A 213 -14.50 -4.62 1.54
C GLU A 213 -15.89 -5.13 1.10
N THR A 214 -16.93 -4.64 1.79
CA THR A 214 -18.32 -5.05 1.65
C THR A 214 -19.10 -4.32 0.55
N ALA A 215 -18.52 -3.37 -0.17
CA ALA A 215 -19.28 -2.54 -1.12
C ALA A 215 -19.86 -3.35 -2.29
N MET A 216 -19.11 -4.33 -2.79
CA MET A 216 -19.60 -5.24 -3.84
C MET A 216 -20.72 -6.15 -3.33
N GLN A 217 -20.58 -6.70 -2.11
CA GLN A 217 -21.61 -7.53 -1.48
C GLN A 217 -22.89 -6.74 -1.19
N GLN A 218 -22.78 -5.46 -0.83
CA GLN A 218 -23.95 -4.60 -0.66
C GLN A 218 -24.72 -4.47 -1.97
N TRP A 219 -24.03 -4.29 -3.11
CA TRP A 219 -24.72 -4.30 -4.40
C TRP A 219 -25.32 -5.67 -4.71
N ASP A 220 -24.58 -6.76 -4.53
CA ASP A 220 -25.05 -8.10 -4.85
C ASP A 220 -26.26 -8.52 -4.00
N LEU A 221 -26.19 -8.35 -2.70
CA LEU A 221 -27.20 -8.84 -1.75
C LEU A 221 -28.35 -7.85 -1.51
N GLN A 222 -28.07 -6.54 -1.57
CA GLN A 222 -29.03 -5.51 -1.18
C GLN A 222 -29.43 -4.59 -2.34
N LYS A 223 -28.75 -4.68 -3.50
CA LYS A 223 -28.89 -3.80 -4.66
C LYS A 223 -28.67 -2.32 -4.32
N LEU A 224 -27.80 -2.06 -3.34
CA LEU A 224 -27.45 -0.71 -2.89
C LEU A 224 -26.05 -0.34 -3.39
N ASN A 225 -25.99 0.68 -4.25
CA ASN A 225 -24.72 1.32 -4.57
C ASN A 225 -24.27 2.16 -3.37
N ARG A 226 -23.15 1.76 -2.74
CA ARG A 226 -22.53 2.55 -1.68
C ARG A 226 -22.09 3.90 -2.23
N LYS A 227 -22.38 4.97 -1.50
CA LYS A 227 -22.00 6.34 -1.85
C LYS A 227 -20.87 6.82 -0.94
N ARG A 228 -20.16 7.85 -1.42
CA ARG A 228 -19.21 8.60 -0.60
C ARG A 228 -19.92 9.21 0.60
N THR A 229 -19.23 9.23 1.70
CA THR A 229 -19.75 9.79 2.97
C THR A 229 -18.79 10.83 3.57
N GLY A 230 -17.67 11.09 2.90
CA GLY A 230 -16.67 12.06 3.33
C GLY A 230 -16.09 11.71 4.69
N GLU A 231 -15.97 12.71 5.52
CA GLU A 231 -15.50 12.60 6.91
C GLU A 231 -16.39 11.72 7.81
N LYS A 232 -17.62 11.45 7.39
CA LYS A 232 -18.61 10.69 8.16
C LYS A 232 -18.43 9.17 8.07
N GLY A 233 -17.40 8.72 7.37
CA GLY A 233 -17.12 7.30 7.22
C GLY A 233 -18.20 6.54 6.44
N ALA A 234 -18.62 5.38 6.94
CA ALA A 234 -19.48 4.46 6.20
C ALA A 234 -20.98 4.82 6.13
N LEU A 235 -21.44 5.87 6.81
CA LEU A 235 -22.86 6.16 6.97
C LEU A 235 -23.23 7.56 6.44
N PRO A 236 -24.41 7.70 5.79
CA PRO A 236 -24.82 8.97 5.19
C PRO A 236 -25.35 10.01 6.19
N LEU A 237 -25.31 9.71 7.49
CA LEU A 237 -25.79 10.56 8.57
C LEU A 237 -24.61 11.07 9.40
N THR A 238 -24.71 12.29 9.92
CA THR A 238 -23.81 12.75 10.96
C THR A 238 -24.07 11.95 12.23
N LEU A 239 -23.09 11.18 12.64
CA LEU A 239 -23.14 10.37 13.85
C LEU A 239 -22.18 10.99 14.87
N PRO A 240 -22.68 11.66 15.93
CA PRO A 240 -21.80 12.19 16.97
C PRO A 240 -20.85 11.09 17.49
N GLY A 241 -19.55 11.40 17.56
CA GLY A 241 -18.55 10.45 17.98
C GLY A 241 -18.10 9.42 16.92
N LEU A 242 -18.55 9.59 15.67
CA LEU A 242 -17.99 8.93 14.49
C LEU A 242 -17.68 9.98 13.42
N GLY A 243 -16.41 10.16 13.11
CA GLY A 243 -15.95 11.08 12.07
C GLY A 243 -14.67 11.81 12.46
N VAL A 244 -14.31 12.77 11.62
CA VAL A 244 -13.13 13.60 11.79
C VAL A 244 -13.52 14.93 12.44
N TYR A 245 -12.83 15.30 13.52
CA TYR A 245 -13.08 16.54 14.27
C TYR A 245 -11.86 17.45 14.18
N PRO A 246 -12.06 18.78 13.98
CA PRO A 246 -10.96 19.73 13.98
C PRO A 246 -10.38 19.89 15.38
N THR A 247 -9.08 20.12 15.46
CA THR A 247 -8.33 20.47 16.68
C THR A 247 -7.59 21.79 16.45
N THR A 248 -6.86 22.29 17.43
CA THR A 248 -6.12 23.55 17.29
C THR A 248 -4.98 23.49 16.24
N ASP A 249 -4.49 22.28 15.93
CA ASP A 249 -3.30 22.05 15.09
C ASP A 249 -3.48 20.98 14.00
N GLY A 250 -4.71 20.46 13.85
CA GLY A 250 -4.99 19.43 12.85
C GLY A 250 -6.37 18.80 13.04
N TYR A 251 -6.42 17.47 13.01
CA TYR A 251 -7.67 16.72 13.12
C TYR A 251 -7.48 15.45 13.96
N VAL A 252 -8.55 15.05 14.64
CA VAL A 252 -8.67 13.75 15.29
C VAL A 252 -9.83 12.96 14.68
N MET A 253 -9.58 11.68 14.38
CA MET A 253 -10.63 10.73 14.02
C MET A 253 -11.19 10.09 15.30
N CYS A 254 -12.51 10.11 15.46
CA CYS A 254 -13.22 9.46 16.55
C CYS A 254 -14.08 8.30 16.04
N PHE A 255 -14.12 7.22 16.83
CA PHE A 255 -15.06 6.10 16.64
C PHE A 255 -15.59 5.60 17.98
N VAL A 256 -16.08 6.51 18.79
CA VAL A 256 -16.49 6.22 20.17
C VAL A 256 -17.87 5.56 20.31
N ILE A 257 -18.60 5.40 19.21
CA ILE A 257 -19.85 4.65 19.16
C ILE A 257 -19.65 3.15 18.87
N ALA A 258 -18.41 2.70 18.68
CA ALA A 258 -18.07 1.31 18.44
C ALA A 258 -18.42 0.43 19.66
N PRO A 259 -18.63 -0.88 19.45
CA PRO A 259 -18.87 -1.80 20.57
C PRO A 259 -17.62 -2.04 21.44
N ALA A 260 -16.49 -1.43 21.10
CA ALA A 260 -15.23 -1.51 21.85
C ALA A 260 -14.91 -0.17 22.52
N GLY A 261 -14.25 -0.22 23.69
CA GLY A 261 -13.90 0.96 24.48
C GLY A 261 -14.96 1.39 25.47
N ALA A 262 -14.78 2.59 26.04
CA ALA A 262 -15.66 3.11 27.09
C ALA A 262 -16.97 3.74 26.55
N GLY A 263 -17.04 3.99 25.24
CA GLY A 263 -18.24 4.48 24.57
C GLY A 263 -18.53 5.98 24.76
N PHE A 264 -19.67 6.39 24.22
CA PHE A 264 -20.07 7.80 24.17
C PHE A 264 -20.28 8.44 25.54
N PRO A 265 -20.84 7.78 26.58
CA PRO A 265 -21.00 8.37 27.91
C PRO A 265 -19.67 8.83 28.51
N GLU A 266 -18.56 8.12 28.29
CA GLU A 266 -17.24 8.53 28.77
C GLU A 266 -16.73 9.79 28.06
N LEU A 267 -17.03 9.95 26.78
CA LEU A 267 -16.71 11.18 26.06
C LEU A 267 -17.47 12.37 26.67
N VAL A 268 -18.75 12.22 26.99
CA VAL A 268 -19.53 13.25 27.66
C VAL A 268 -18.98 13.56 29.07
N ASN A 269 -18.55 12.54 29.82
CA ASN A 269 -17.87 12.72 31.11
C ASN A 269 -16.61 13.55 30.96
N TRP A 270 -15.78 13.27 29.96
CA TRP A 270 -14.58 14.05 29.68
C TRP A 270 -14.91 15.51 29.31
N MET A 271 -15.93 15.73 28.47
CA MET A 271 -16.41 17.08 28.15
C MET A 271 -16.86 17.82 29.40
N ARG A 272 -17.56 17.13 30.33
CA ARG A 272 -17.99 17.69 31.61
C ARG A 272 -16.81 18.09 32.50
N GLU A 273 -15.80 17.28 32.62
CA GLU A 273 -14.57 17.58 33.36
C GLU A 273 -13.85 18.83 32.84
N LYS A 274 -13.93 19.07 31.53
CA LYS A 274 -13.42 20.28 30.88
C LYS A 274 -14.40 21.47 30.94
N GLY A 275 -15.61 21.30 31.50
CA GLY A 275 -16.65 22.33 31.52
C GLY A 275 -17.28 22.64 30.16
N MET A 276 -17.21 21.70 29.21
CA MET A 276 -17.63 21.88 27.82
C MET A 276 -18.76 20.94 27.38
N ALA A 277 -19.40 20.25 28.32
CA ALA A 277 -20.50 19.34 28.00
C ALA A 277 -21.82 20.04 27.67
N GLY A 278 -21.93 21.35 27.93
CA GLY A 278 -23.17 22.09 27.75
C GLY A 278 -24.33 21.43 28.52
N ASP A 279 -25.41 21.15 27.79
CA ASP A 279 -26.63 20.51 28.28
C ASP A 279 -26.69 18.99 28.04
N LEU A 280 -25.58 18.35 27.67
CA LEU A 280 -25.56 16.90 27.34
C LEU A 280 -25.86 15.98 28.53
N HIS A 281 -25.87 16.48 29.76
CA HIS A 281 -26.26 15.73 30.96
C HIS A 281 -27.70 16.03 31.42
N ASP A 282 -28.42 16.90 30.72
CA ASP A 282 -29.82 17.18 30.93
C ASP A 282 -30.70 16.43 29.93
N GLU A 283 -31.96 16.18 30.31
CA GLU A 283 -32.91 15.58 29.37
C GLU A 283 -33.33 16.59 28.28
N PRO A 284 -33.45 16.16 27.02
CA PRO A 284 -33.43 14.76 26.55
C PRO A 284 -32.05 14.23 26.18
N TYR A 285 -31.00 15.04 26.20
CA TYR A 285 -29.67 14.70 25.67
C TYR A 285 -28.98 13.60 26.48
N ARG A 286 -29.18 13.58 27.80
CA ARG A 286 -28.61 12.54 28.66
C ARG A 286 -29.03 11.15 28.18
N GLU A 287 -30.34 10.91 28.00
CA GLU A 287 -30.86 9.64 27.53
C GLU A 287 -30.31 9.28 26.13
N ILE A 288 -30.20 10.28 25.25
CA ILE A 288 -29.65 10.08 23.92
C ILE A 288 -28.16 9.67 24.00
N CYS A 289 -27.35 10.42 24.75
CA CYS A 289 -25.90 10.15 24.87
C CYS A 289 -25.60 8.79 25.53
N ASP A 290 -26.36 8.41 26.55
CA ASP A 290 -26.24 7.12 27.23
C ASP A 290 -26.53 5.94 26.30
N ASN A 291 -27.31 6.14 25.24
CA ASN A 291 -27.69 5.13 24.28
C ASN A 291 -26.95 5.24 22.92
N LEU A 292 -26.14 6.29 22.71
CA LEU A 292 -25.40 6.50 21.46
C LEU A 292 -24.36 5.42 21.24
N ASN A 293 -24.76 4.39 20.49
CA ASN A 293 -23.92 3.27 20.09
C ASN A 293 -24.36 2.73 18.72
N PHE A 294 -23.61 1.78 18.18
CA PHE A 294 -23.91 1.22 16.87
C PHE A 294 -25.31 0.59 16.76
N GLY A 295 -25.80 -0.01 17.86
CA GLY A 295 -27.14 -0.58 17.94
C GLY A 295 -28.24 0.47 17.81
N PHE A 296 -28.07 1.63 18.44
CA PHE A 296 -28.97 2.76 18.33
C PHE A 296 -29.14 3.22 16.86
N PHE A 297 -28.03 3.40 16.14
CA PHE A 297 -28.09 3.79 14.74
C PHE A 297 -28.68 2.72 13.82
N THR A 298 -28.45 1.46 14.14
CA THR A 298 -29.09 0.34 13.42
C THR A 298 -30.61 0.37 13.58
N GLN A 299 -31.09 0.76 14.77
CA GLN A 299 -32.54 0.93 15.00
C GLN A 299 -33.10 2.15 14.26
N LEU A 300 -32.38 3.29 14.29
CA LEU A 300 -32.77 4.48 13.53
C LEU A 300 -32.88 4.21 12.03
N ALA A 301 -31.97 3.43 11.47
CA ALA A 301 -31.99 3.06 10.05
C ALA A 301 -33.26 2.27 9.64
N ARG A 302 -33.92 1.62 10.59
CA ARG A 302 -35.18 0.86 10.39
C ARG A 302 -36.44 1.68 10.62
N ASP A 303 -36.32 2.89 11.18
CA ASP A 303 -37.44 3.79 11.49
C ASP A 303 -37.13 5.20 10.96
N PRO A 304 -37.48 5.50 9.69
CA PRO A 304 -37.20 6.81 9.08
C PRO A 304 -37.87 7.99 9.78
N ALA A 305 -39.04 7.79 10.41
CA ALA A 305 -39.74 8.86 11.12
C ALA A 305 -38.98 9.22 12.43
N ARG A 306 -38.55 8.24 13.20
CA ARG A 306 -37.69 8.41 14.36
C ARG A 306 -36.33 9.01 13.98
N ALA A 307 -35.73 8.53 12.90
CA ALA A 307 -34.47 9.06 12.38
C ALA A 307 -34.59 10.57 12.06
N ALA A 308 -35.63 10.96 11.36
CA ALA A 308 -35.89 12.38 11.05
C ALA A 308 -36.07 13.24 12.31
N ALA A 309 -36.77 12.73 13.32
CA ALA A 309 -36.93 13.42 14.60
C ALA A 309 -35.64 13.57 15.40
N MET A 310 -34.68 12.63 15.22
CA MET A 310 -33.39 12.65 15.92
C MET A 310 -32.35 13.57 15.27
N ILE A 311 -32.45 13.91 13.98
CA ILE A 311 -31.48 14.73 13.26
C ILE A 311 -31.11 16.04 14.02
N PRO A 312 -32.05 16.86 14.51
CA PRO A 312 -31.71 18.07 15.22
C PRO A 312 -30.89 17.81 16.51
N HIS A 313 -31.26 16.76 17.25
CA HIS A 313 -30.57 16.40 18.49
C HIS A 313 -29.13 15.89 18.20
N LEU A 314 -28.98 15.04 17.22
CA LEU A 314 -27.65 14.56 16.81
C LEU A 314 -26.77 15.70 16.26
N GLY A 315 -27.38 16.66 15.54
CA GLY A 315 -26.70 17.86 15.09
C GLY A 315 -26.20 18.73 16.23
N HIS A 316 -27.03 18.95 17.27
CA HIS A 316 -26.64 19.71 18.47
C HIS A 316 -25.48 19.04 19.22
N ILE A 317 -25.59 17.73 19.49
CA ILE A 317 -24.53 16.97 20.13
C ILE A 317 -23.23 17.10 19.33
N ASN A 318 -23.29 16.93 18.00
CA ASN A 318 -22.12 17.05 17.16
C ASN A 318 -21.48 18.44 17.15
N THR A 319 -22.28 19.50 17.26
CA THR A 319 -21.77 20.87 17.39
C THR A 319 -20.93 21.03 18.66
N LEU A 320 -21.40 20.52 19.79
CA LEU A 320 -20.66 20.56 21.05
C LEU A 320 -19.36 19.71 20.97
N LEU A 321 -19.39 18.61 20.27
CA LEU A 321 -18.16 17.81 20.03
C LEU A 321 -17.13 18.55 19.17
N ILE A 322 -17.57 19.25 18.12
CA ILE A 322 -16.69 20.07 17.29
C ILE A 322 -16.01 21.15 18.15
N GLU A 323 -16.80 21.89 18.96
CA GLU A 323 -16.27 22.91 19.86
C GLU A 323 -15.30 22.32 20.90
N PHE A 324 -15.62 21.14 21.44
CA PHE A 324 -14.79 20.45 22.40
C PHE A 324 -13.43 20.07 21.82
N PHE A 325 -13.39 19.38 20.68
CA PHE A 325 -12.13 18.99 20.06
C PHE A 325 -11.33 20.18 19.51
N ALA A 326 -12.01 21.22 19.02
CA ALA A 326 -11.36 22.46 18.60
C ALA A 326 -10.69 23.23 19.75
N SER A 327 -10.94 22.88 21.01
CA SER A 327 -10.31 23.51 22.18
C SER A 327 -8.94 22.97 22.54
N MET A 328 -8.48 21.88 21.92
CA MET A 328 -7.24 21.18 22.28
C MET A 328 -6.44 20.74 21.05
N SER A 329 -5.17 20.36 21.24
CA SER A 329 -4.35 19.80 20.17
C SER A 329 -4.75 18.37 19.79
N ALA A 330 -4.41 17.94 18.58
CA ALA A 330 -4.64 16.55 18.14
C ALA A 330 -3.95 15.53 19.06
N THR A 331 -2.75 15.83 19.53
CA THR A 331 -2.02 15.00 20.49
C THR A 331 -2.75 14.92 21.83
N GLU A 332 -3.18 16.06 22.39
CA GLU A 332 -3.95 16.07 23.66
C GLU A 332 -5.25 15.27 23.50
N ALA A 333 -5.97 15.47 22.40
CA ALA A 333 -7.21 14.74 22.12
C ALA A 333 -6.97 13.22 22.07
N TYR A 334 -5.92 12.79 21.38
CA TYR A 334 -5.56 11.38 21.24
C TYR A 334 -5.14 10.75 22.57
N GLU A 335 -4.18 11.34 23.28
CA GLU A 335 -3.63 10.75 24.51
C GLU A 335 -4.66 10.70 25.63
N ALA A 336 -5.40 11.79 25.84
CA ALA A 336 -6.47 11.83 26.83
C ALA A 336 -7.62 10.89 26.49
N GLY A 337 -7.95 10.76 25.20
CA GLY A 337 -8.95 9.81 24.73
C GLY A 337 -8.54 8.36 24.93
N GLN A 338 -7.30 8.00 24.61
CA GLN A 338 -6.77 6.64 24.80
C GLN A 338 -6.71 6.27 26.30
N THR A 339 -6.32 7.20 27.17
CA THR A 339 -6.33 6.98 28.62
C THR A 339 -7.73 6.67 29.15
N ARG A 340 -8.77 7.18 28.48
CA ARG A 340 -10.20 6.94 28.76
C ARG A 340 -10.80 5.76 28.01
N LEU A 341 -9.97 5.00 27.28
CA LEU A 341 -10.41 3.89 26.42
C LEU A 341 -11.38 4.34 25.32
N LEU A 342 -11.24 5.56 24.83
CA LEU A 342 -12.00 6.05 23.68
C LEU A 342 -11.23 5.71 22.39
N LEU A 343 -11.92 5.17 21.38
CA LEU A 343 -11.34 4.88 20.09
C LEU A 343 -11.14 6.19 19.30
N GLN A 344 -9.93 6.70 19.35
CA GLN A 344 -9.52 7.93 18.67
C GLN A 344 -8.14 7.76 18.05
N GLY A 345 -7.87 8.53 16.99
CA GLY A 345 -6.58 8.55 16.32
C GLY A 345 -6.28 9.93 15.73
N ILE A 346 -5.02 10.35 15.78
CA ILE A 346 -4.57 11.57 15.09
C ILE A 346 -4.64 11.33 13.59
N VAL A 347 -5.21 12.28 12.84
CA VAL A 347 -5.08 12.30 11.38
C VAL A 347 -3.68 12.83 11.06
N SER A 348 -2.73 11.89 11.01
CA SER A 348 -1.30 12.20 10.95
C SER A 348 -0.88 12.73 9.58
N THR A 349 -0.09 13.78 9.57
CA THR A 349 0.66 14.23 8.40
C THR A 349 1.92 13.37 8.19
N PRO A 350 2.59 13.44 7.01
CA PRO A 350 3.89 12.78 6.82
C PRO A 350 4.95 13.19 7.87
N LYS A 351 4.93 14.45 8.35
CA LYS A 351 5.80 14.92 9.43
C LYS A 351 5.49 14.18 10.73
N ASP A 352 4.21 14.08 11.10
CA ASP A 352 3.79 13.41 12.34
C ASP A 352 4.19 11.93 12.31
N LEU A 353 4.13 11.26 11.14
CA LEU A 353 4.63 9.89 10.98
C LEU A 353 6.14 9.81 11.20
N ALA A 354 6.92 10.74 10.62
CA ALA A 354 8.36 10.78 10.79
C ALA A 354 8.79 11.01 12.25
N GLU A 355 8.00 11.77 13.02
CA GLU A 355 8.26 12.09 14.43
C GLU A 355 7.54 11.13 15.41
N ASN A 356 6.73 10.19 14.91
CA ASN A 356 5.86 9.32 15.71
C ASN A 356 6.66 8.47 16.72
N ALA A 357 6.41 8.66 18.01
CA ALA A 357 7.10 7.99 19.11
C ALA A 357 7.00 6.45 19.03
N GLN A 358 5.84 5.90 18.65
CA GLN A 358 5.64 4.46 18.50
C GLN A 358 6.48 3.88 17.36
N LEU A 359 6.52 4.55 16.20
CA LEU A 359 7.33 4.12 15.06
C LEU A 359 8.83 4.21 15.40
N ARG A 360 9.26 5.26 16.12
CA ARG A 360 10.64 5.42 16.61
C ARG A 360 11.01 4.32 17.62
N ALA A 361 10.18 4.06 18.62
CA ALA A 361 10.41 3.00 19.61
C ALA A 361 10.45 1.60 18.98
N ARG A 362 9.73 1.39 17.88
CA ARG A 362 9.79 0.17 17.10
C ARG A 362 11.01 0.08 16.18
N HIS A 363 11.85 1.11 16.10
CA HIS A 363 13.00 1.19 15.16
C HIS A 363 12.55 0.91 13.71
N TRP A 364 11.37 1.41 13.34
CA TRP A 364 10.82 1.17 12.02
C TRP A 364 11.63 1.85 10.93
N PHE A 365 12.13 3.05 11.21
CA PHE A 365 12.99 3.77 10.27
C PHE A 365 14.40 3.19 10.24
N LYS A 366 14.98 3.11 9.04
CA LYS A 366 16.32 2.61 8.75
C LYS A 366 17.18 3.69 8.14
N GLN A 367 18.40 3.81 8.61
CA GLN A 367 19.40 4.73 8.05
C GLN A 367 20.13 4.02 6.93
N LEU A 368 20.03 4.53 5.70
CA LEU A 368 20.70 3.99 4.50
C LEU A 368 21.77 4.98 4.04
N GLU A 369 22.97 4.48 3.81
CA GLU A 369 24.11 5.25 3.35
C GLU A 369 24.09 5.33 1.82
N PHE A 370 24.11 6.54 1.28
CA PHE A 370 24.21 6.86 -0.13
C PHE A 370 25.59 7.45 -0.39
N ASP A 371 26.59 6.58 -0.60
CA ASP A 371 27.98 6.91 -0.81
C ASP A 371 28.21 7.93 -1.92
N TYR A 372 27.51 7.75 -3.05
CA TYR A 372 27.59 8.64 -4.21
C TYR A 372 26.96 10.04 -4.00
N LEU A 373 26.16 10.21 -2.95
CA LEU A 373 25.60 11.50 -2.53
C LEU A 373 26.26 12.06 -1.28
N ASN A 374 27.17 11.30 -0.66
CA ASN A 374 27.76 11.57 0.66
C ASN A 374 26.65 11.89 1.69
N ALA A 375 25.60 11.08 1.73
CA ALA A 375 24.41 11.31 2.55
C ALA A 375 23.94 10.03 3.24
N ILE A 376 23.41 10.19 4.46
CA ILE A 376 22.65 9.15 5.15
C ILE A 376 21.18 9.57 5.08
N ILE A 377 20.34 8.69 4.54
CA ILE A 377 18.92 8.97 4.30
C ILE A 377 18.09 7.96 5.06
N GLU A 378 17.07 8.48 5.72
CA GLU A 378 16.15 7.65 6.50
C GLU A 378 15.03 7.08 5.62
N PHE A 379 14.84 5.78 5.69
CA PHE A 379 13.82 5.04 4.95
C PHE A 379 12.85 4.33 5.88
N PRO A 380 11.57 4.21 5.49
CA PRO A 380 10.65 3.32 6.19
C PRO A 380 11.08 1.86 6.00
N GLY A 381 11.16 1.13 7.09
CA GLY A 381 11.43 -0.30 7.09
C GLY A 381 10.17 -1.14 6.84
N PRO A 382 10.27 -2.47 6.93
CA PRO A 382 9.13 -3.36 6.79
C PRO A 382 8.16 -3.21 7.97
N PRO A 383 6.86 -3.45 7.77
CA PRO A 383 5.84 -3.33 8.82
C PRO A 383 5.85 -4.53 9.79
N TYR A 384 6.67 -5.53 9.55
CA TYR A 384 6.80 -6.75 10.35
C TYR A 384 8.24 -6.97 10.84
N ARG A 385 8.38 -7.83 11.85
CA ARG A 385 9.66 -8.28 12.39
C ARG A 385 9.68 -9.80 12.41
N LEU A 386 10.68 -10.37 11.78
CA LEU A 386 10.95 -11.81 11.84
C LEU A 386 12.03 -12.03 12.90
N SER A 387 11.77 -12.90 13.88
CA SER A 387 12.68 -13.12 15.02
C SER A 387 13.97 -13.80 14.60
N GLU A 388 13.89 -14.77 13.71
CA GLU A 388 15.02 -15.61 13.29
C GLU A 388 15.72 -15.07 12.04
N THR A 389 14.97 -14.42 11.13
CA THR A 389 15.47 -13.89 9.85
C THR A 389 15.16 -12.39 9.74
N PRO A 390 15.80 -11.52 10.53
CA PRO A 390 15.50 -10.09 10.57
C PRO A 390 15.68 -9.44 9.19
N VAL A 391 14.70 -8.66 8.78
CA VAL A 391 14.77 -7.95 7.49
C VAL A 391 15.86 -6.89 7.53
N GLN A 392 16.72 -6.91 6.52
CA GLN A 392 17.80 -5.95 6.32
C GLN A 392 17.62 -5.27 4.98
N ILE A 393 17.43 -3.97 5.00
CA ILE A 393 17.29 -3.17 3.77
C ILE A 393 18.61 -2.49 3.43
N ALA A 394 18.92 -2.45 2.13
CA ALA A 394 20.02 -1.70 1.56
C ALA A 394 19.48 -0.56 0.67
N ARG A 395 20.33 0.41 0.35
CA ARG A 395 19.95 1.49 -0.56
C ARG A 395 19.52 0.96 -1.92
N PRO A 396 18.66 1.66 -2.65
CA PRO A 396 18.36 1.34 -4.04
C PRO A 396 19.62 1.50 -4.91
N PRO A 397 19.74 0.72 -6.01
CA PRO A 397 20.89 0.78 -6.88
C PRO A 397 20.85 2.02 -7.77
N ARG A 398 22.03 2.53 -8.18
CA ARG A 398 22.15 3.42 -9.33
C ARG A 398 21.85 2.69 -10.62
N LEU A 399 21.48 3.43 -11.64
CA LEU A 399 21.20 2.87 -12.97
C LEU A 399 22.43 2.10 -13.51
N GLY A 400 22.23 0.81 -13.77
CA GLY A 400 23.26 -0.07 -14.33
C GLY A 400 24.45 -0.36 -13.39
N GLU A 401 24.33 -0.05 -12.11
CA GLU A 401 25.40 -0.20 -11.12
C GLU A 401 26.04 -1.60 -11.12
N HIS A 402 25.25 -2.62 -11.41
CA HIS A 402 25.66 -4.01 -11.31
C HIS A 402 25.79 -4.71 -12.69
N THR A 403 25.66 -3.95 -13.80
CA THR A 403 25.65 -4.55 -15.16
C THR A 403 26.90 -5.40 -15.41
N SER A 404 28.09 -4.85 -15.20
CA SER A 404 29.34 -5.56 -15.47
C SER A 404 29.54 -6.79 -14.58
N GLU A 405 29.20 -6.68 -13.29
CA GLU A 405 29.29 -7.78 -12.32
C GLU A 405 28.39 -8.94 -12.71
N VAL A 406 27.11 -8.63 -12.97
CA VAL A 406 26.08 -9.64 -13.26
C VAL A 406 26.36 -10.33 -14.60
N LEU A 407 26.73 -9.59 -15.64
CA LEU A 407 27.06 -10.16 -16.95
C LEU A 407 28.36 -11.00 -16.93
N ALA A 408 29.37 -10.58 -16.17
CA ALA A 408 30.57 -11.39 -15.97
C ALA A 408 30.27 -12.71 -15.25
N ALA A 409 29.43 -12.69 -14.21
CA ALA A 409 28.98 -13.91 -13.53
C ALA A 409 28.18 -14.83 -14.46
N LEU A 410 27.32 -14.28 -15.32
CA LEU A 410 26.55 -15.02 -16.32
C LEU A 410 27.47 -15.70 -17.34
N ALA A 411 28.47 -15.00 -17.86
CA ALA A 411 29.45 -15.54 -18.78
C ALA A 411 30.26 -16.70 -18.15
N ALA A 412 30.63 -16.60 -16.90
CA ALA A 412 31.32 -17.66 -16.17
C ALA A 412 30.49 -18.94 -16.03
N LEU A 413 29.17 -18.82 -15.81
CA LEU A 413 28.26 -19.97 -15.76
C LEU A 413 28.12 -20.67 -17.11
N SER A 414 28.14 -19.93 -18.22
CA SER A 414 28.05 -20.49 -19.57
C SER A 414 29.32 -21.26 -19.96
N THR A 415 30.51 -20.78 -19.53
CA THR A 415 31.80 -21.46 -19.82
C THR A 415 32.02 -22.66 -18.90
N GLY A 416 31.43 -22.73 -17.70
CA GLY A 416 31.53 -23.88 -16.79
C GLY A 416 30.64 -25.09 -17.18
N ARG A 417 29.62 -24.89 -18.00
CA ARG A 417 28.76 -25.96 -18.52
C ARG A 417 29.34 -26.75 -19.72
N THR A 418 30.49 -26.31 -20.26
CA THR A 418 31.15 -26.90 -21.40
C THR A 418 32.29 -27.85 -21.00
N LYS A 419 32.43 -28.22 -19.76
CA LYS A 419 33.34 -29.23 -19.21
C LYS A 419 32.54 -30.32 -18.50
#